data_a212f0ba696b8e3cd4ee4cb4607bc26b
#
_entry.id   a212f0ba696b8e3cd4ee4cb4607bc26b
#
_cell.length_a   1.000
_cell.length_b   1.000
_cell.length_c   1.000
_cell.angle_alpha   90.00
_cell.angle_beta   90.00
_cell.angle_gamma   90.00
#
_symmetry.space_group_name_H-M   'P 1'
#
loop_
_entity.id
_entity.type
_entity.pdbx_description
1 polymer ?
#
loop_
_entity_poly.entity_id
_entity_poly.type
_entity_poly.pdbx_seq_one_letter_code
_entity_poly.pdbx_strand_id
1 'polypeptide(L)'
;NCIALFAVELLNKCLKQPETNTNLYNFCEDAFLQLDVCSKKATANFPLFFALHLPQFFGFKMIDNYNDKNIFFDLNEGVFCPEQPMHNNYLNKNDSFTTSQLLKAMHPRELEHFNLNKETRRLLLHKYETYYGYHIQDFGQLKTLVVLGEVL
;
A
#
# COMPACT_ATOMS: atom_id res chain seq x y z
N ASN A 1 -3.53 17.62 -6.77
CA ASN A 1 -3.53 16.79 -5.57
C ASN A 1 -2.42 15.74 -5.65
N CYS A 2 -1.45 15.83 -4.76
CA CYS A 2 -0.28 14.95 -4.78
C CYS A 2 -0.64 13.49 -4.43
N ILE A 3 -1.72 13.25 -3.68
CA ILE A 3 -2.19 11.89 -3.37
C ILE A 3 -2.72 11.21 -4.62
N ALA A 4 -3.51 11.93 -5.43
CA ALA A 4 -4.00 11.40 -6.70
C ALA A 4 -2.84 11.14 -7.68
N LEU A 5 -1.86 12.03 -7.72
CA LEU A 5 -0.68 11.83 -8.57
C LEU A 5 0.13 10.60 -8.15
N PHE A 6 0.26 10.36 -6.86
CA PHE A 6 0.91 9.15 -6.35
C PHE A 6 0.18 7.90 -6.84
N ALA A 7 -1.15 7.87 -6.70
CA ALA A 7 -1.94 6.72 -7.12
C ALA A 7 -1.82 6.47 -8.63
N VAL A 8 -1.83 7.54 -9.43
CA VAL A 8 -1.68 7.43 -10.88
C VAL A 8 -0.29 6.93 -11.26
N GLU A 9 0.75 7.44 -10.62
CA GLU A 9 2.12 6.97 -10.88
C GLU A 9 2.26 5.49 -10.57
N LEU A 10 1.73 5.07 -9.40
CA LEU A 10 1.80 3.68 -8.98
C LEU A 10 1.08 2.76 -9.97
N LEU A 11 -0.14 3.16 -10.36
CA LEU A 11 -0.93 2.42 -11.34
C LEU A 11 -0.20 2.30 -12.67
N ASN A 12 0.37 3.39 -13.17
CA ASN A 12 1.08 3.39 -14.46
C ASN A 12 2.30 2.48 -14.45
N LYS A 13 2.99 2.39 -13.32
CA LYS A 13 4.15 1.49 -13.20
C LYS A 13 3.74 0.02 -13.19
N CYS A 14 2.52 -0.28 -12.75
CA CYS A 14 1.99 -1.65 -12.77
C CYS A 14 1.45 -2.04 -14.14
N LEU A 15 0.91 -1.07 -14.90
CA LEU A 15 0.36 -1.33 -16.24
C LEU A 15 1.50 -1.39 -17.25
N LYS A 16 1.85 -2.60 -17.69
CA LYS A 16 2.89 -2.79 -18.71
C LYS A 16 2.33 -2.70 -20.11
N GLN A 17 1.05 -3.01 -20.28
CA GLN A 17 0.34 -2.96 -21.56
C GLN A 17 -1.09 -2.50 -21.32
N PRO A 18 -1.72 -1.83 -22.31
CA PRO A 18 -3.14 -1.55 -22.22
C PRO A 18 -3.91 -2.85 -22.10
N GLU A 19 -4.78 -2.95 -21.11
CA GLU A 19 -5.60 -4.14 -20.91
C GLU A 19 -6.98 -3.74 -20.40
N THR A 20 -7.97 -4.59 -20.66
CA THR A 20 -9.31 -4.41 -20.14
C THR A 20 -9.42 -5.21 -18.84
N ASN A 21 -9.58 -4.52 -17.72
CA ASN A 21 -9.74 -5.15 -16.41
C ASN A 21 -10.84 -4.40 -15.65
N THR A 22 -12.05 -4.97 -15.69
CA THR A 22 -13.22 -4.34 -15.08
C THR A 22 -13.06 -4.19 -13.57
N ASN A 23 -12.48 -5.18 -12.90
CA ASN A 23 -12.28 -5.13 -11.46
C ASN A 23 -11.30 -4.04 -11.06
N LEU A 24 -10.21 -3.90 -11.80
CA LEU A 24 -9.24 -2.82 -11.58
C LEU A 24 -9.88 -1.45 -11.80
N TYR A 25 -10.64 -1.31 -12.89
CA TYR A 25 -11.35 -0.05 -13.19
C TYR A 25 -12.29 0.32 -12.05
N ASN A 26 -13.11 -0.63 -11.59
CA ASN A 26 -14.06 -0.39 -10.50
C ASN A 26 -13.35 -0.02 -9.21
N PHE A 27 -12.25 -0.70 -8.90
CA PHE A 27 -11.46 -0.38 -7.72
C PHE A 27 -10.93 1.06 -7.77
N CYS A 28 -10.34 1.45 -8.90
CA CYS A 28 -9.78 2.80 -9.07
C CYS A 28 -10.87 3.86 -9.03
N GLU A 29 -11.99 3.63 -9.71
CA GLU A 29 -13.10 4.58 -9.73
C GLU A 29 -13.65 4.80 -8.32
N ASP A 30 -13.95 3.72 -7.60
CA ASP A 30 -14.44 3.81 -6.23
C ASP A 30 -13.44 4.50 -5.31
N ALA A 31 -12.15 4.15 -5.43
CA ALA A 31 -11.11 4.75 -4.59
C ALA A 31 -11.01 6.25 -4.81
N PHE A 32 -10.98 6.69 -6.06
CA PHE A 32 -10.86 8.12 -6.37
C PHE A 32 -12.11 8.91 -5.98
N LEU A 33 -13.30 8.34 -6.17
CA LEU A 33 -14.54 8.98 -5.74
C LEU A 33 -14.58 9.14 -4.22
N GLN A 34 -14.15 8.13 -3.49
CA GLN A 34 -14.09 8.19 -2.03
C GLN A 34 -13.04 9.16 -1.53
N LEU A 35 -11.92 9.28 -2.23
CA LEU A 35 -10.87 10.22 -1.87
C LEU A 35 -11.40 11.66 -1.80
N ASP A 36 -12.30 12.02 -2.70
CA ASP A 36 -12.88 13.38 -2.74
C ASP A 36 -13.77 13.70 -1.53
N VAL A 37 -14.33 12.69 -0.88
CA VAL A 37 -15.27 12.88 0.23
C VAL A 37 -14.76 12.37 1.58
N CYS A 38 -13.54 11.82 1.62
CA CYS A 38 -12.96 11.30 2.85
C CYS A 38 -12.59 12.41 3.83
N SER A 39 -12.57 12.06 5.12
CA SER A 39 -12.04 12.93 6.15
C SER A 39 -10.56 13.23 5.90
N LYS A 40 -10.05 14.25 6.58
CA LYS A 40 -8.63 14.62 6.46
C LYS A 40 -7.71 13.46 6.85
N LYS A 41 -8.07 12.74 7.91
CA LYS A 41 -7.29 11.59 8.39
C LYS A 41 -7.32 10.45 7.38
N ALA A 42 -8.48 10.12 6.84
CA ALA A 42 -8.60 9.08 5.82
C ALA A 42 -7.83 9.44 4.56
N THR A 43 -7.86 10.72 4.16
CA THR A 43 -7.09 11.21 3.03
C THR A 43 -5.59 11.00 3.23
N ALA A 44 -5.08 11.32 4.42
CA ALA A 44 -3.66 11.15 4.74
C ALA A 44 -3.23 9.68 4.69
N ASN A 45 -4.11 8.76 5.05
CA ASN A 45 -3.84 7.32 5.05
C ASN A 45 -4.14 6.64 3.71
N PHE A 46 -4.79 7.35 2.78
CA PHE A 46 -5.20 6.80 1.49
C PHE A 46 -4.05 6.19 0.69
N PRO A 47 -2.85 6.81 0.61
CA PRO A 47 -1.76 6.22 -0.14
C PRO A 47 -1.39 4.81 0.33
N LEU A 48 -1.45 4.57 1.64
CA LEU A 48 -1.18 3.23 2.21
C LEU A 48 -2.23 2.22 1.74
N PHE A 49 -3.50 2.60 1.81
CA PHE A 49 -4.59 1.76 1.36
C PHE A 49 -4.44 1.40 -0.13
N PHE A 50 -4.20 2.40 -0.97
CA PHE A 50 -4.08 2.19 -2.41
C PHE A 50 -2.91 1.27 -2.74
N ALA A 51 -1.74 1.51 -2.12
CA ALA A 51 -0.55 0.69 -2.33
C ALA A 51 -0.75 -0.77 -1.89
N LEU A 52 -1.52 -1.00 -0.83
CA LEU A 52 -1.74 -2.36 -0.32
C LEU A 52 -2.75 -3.15 -1.12
N HIS A 53 -3.75 -2.48 -1.72
CA HIS A 53 -4.83 -3.18 -2.43
C HIS A 53 -4.63 -3.29 -3.93
N LEU A 54 -3.78 -2.46 -4.53
CA LEU A 54 -3.52 -2.48 -5.96
C LEU A 54 -2.87 -3.79 -6.45
N PRO A 55 -1.93 -4.41 -5.71
CA PRO A 55 -1.22 -5.60 -6.20
C PRO A 55 -2.10 -6.77 -6.58
N GLN A 56 -3.28 -6.91 -6.00
CA GLN A 56 -4.18 -8.03 -6.29
C GLN A 56 -4.59 -8.09 -7.77
N PHE A 57 -4.54 -6.96 -8.47
CA PHE A 57 -4.95 -6.89 -9.87
C PHE A 57 -3.80 -7.21 -10.83
N PHE A 58 -2.59 -7.39 -10.31
CA PHE A 58 -1.38 -7.57 -11.12
C PHE A 58 -0.60 -8.83 -10.76
N GLY A 59 -1.20 -9.72 -9.96
CA GLY A 59 -0.62 -11.02 -9.68
C GLY A 59 0.42 -11.08 -8.56
N PHE A 60 0.54 -10.00 -7.76
CA PHE A 60 1.43 -10.02 -6.60
C PHE A 60 0.73 -9.57 -5.32
N LYS A 61 -0.48 -10.07 -5.11
CA LYS A 61 -1.31 -9.77 -3.95
C LYS A 61 -0.58 -10.04 -2.64
N MET A 62 -0.71 -9.11 -1.71
CA MET A 62 -0.28 -9.33 -0.33
C MET A 62 -1.31 -10.19 0.39
N ILE A 63 -0.85 -11.22 1.10
CA ILE A 63 -1.72 -12.17 1.80
C ILE A 63 -1.76 -11.80 3.28
N ASP A 64 -2.95 -11.52 3.80
CA ASP A 64 -3.13 -11.22 5.22
C ASP A 64 -3.38 -12.49 6.02
N ASN A 65 -2.28 -13.18 6.33
CA ASN A 65 -2.29 -14.34 7.21
C ASN A 65 -1.76 -14.00 8.62
N TYR A 66 -1.86 -12.72 9.00
CA TYR A 66 -1.44 -12.26 10.32
C TYR A 66 -2.24 -12.97 11.41
N ASN A 67 -1.54 -13.45 12.44
CA ASN A 67 -2.15 -14.00 13.65
C ASN A 67 -1.12 -13.94 14.78
N ASP A 68 -1.43 -14.55 15.93
CA ASP A 68 -0.53 -14.53 17.10
C ASP A 68 0.84 -15.14 16.85
N LYS A 69 0.98 -15.95 15.82
CA LYS A 69 2.24 -16.59 15.45
C LYS A 69 2.92 -15.91 14.28
N ASN A 70 2.14 -15.51 13.25
CA ASN A 70 2.68 -14.90 12.04
C ASN A 70 2.68 -13.38 12.20
N ILE A 71 3.76 -12.85 12.77
CA ILE A 71 3.82 -11.47 13.26
C ILE A 71 4.80 -10.57 12.50
N PHE A 72 5.54 -11.11 11.52
CA PHE A 72 6.44 -10.34 10.67
C PHE A 72 5.99 -10.42 9.22
N PHE A 73 5.78 -9.28 8.58
CA PHE A 73 5.45 -9.26 7.14
C PHE A 73 6.73 -9.37 6.32
N ASP A 74 6.84 -10.42 5.52
CA ASP A 74 7.97 -10.64 4.62
C ASP A 74 7.67 -9.99 3.28
N LEU A 75 8.39 -8.91 2.95
CA LEU A 75 8.16 -8.16 1.71
C LEU A 75 8.61 -8.93 0.46
N ASN A 76 9.50 -9.90 0.62
CA ASN A 76 9.92 -10.72 -0.52
C ASN A 76 8.82 -11.71 -0.91
N GLU A 77 8.15 -12.28 0.09
CA GLU A 77 7.13 -13.31 -0.13
C GLU A 77 5.70 -12.77 -0.16
N GLY A 78 5.48 -11.57 0.39
CA GLY A 78 4.14 -10.98 0.45
C GLY A 78 3.20 -11.66 1.43
N VAL A 79 3.75 -12.27 2.48
CA VAL A 79 2.98 -12.97 3.52
C VAL A 79 3.59 -12.69 4.88
N PHE A 80 2.82 -12.97 5.94
CA PHE A 80 3.30 -12.86 7.33
C PHE A 80 3.94 -14.18 7.74
N CYS A 81 5.02 -14.10 8.51
CA CYS A 81 5.78 -15.25 8.98
C CYS A 81 6.06 -15.15 10.48
N PRO A 82 6.37 -16.30 11.14
CA PRO A 82 6.51 -16.32 12.60
C PRO A 82 7.82 -15.76 13.10
N GLU A 83 8.88 -15.82 12.31
CA GLU A 83 10.21 -15.36 12.71
C GLU A 83 10.68 -14.23 11.83
N GLN A 84 11.53 -13.38 12.40
CA GLN A 84 12.15 -12.30 11.63
C GLN A 84 12.93 -12.90 10.46
N PRO A 85 12.63 -12.47 9.21
CA PRO A 85 13.36 -12.97 8.04
C PRO A 85 14.85 -12.68 8.11
N MET A 86 15.65 -13.53 7.45
CA MET A 86 17.10 -13.36 7.42
C MET A 86 17.55 -12.21 6.52
N HIS A 87 16.72 -11.82 5.55
CA HIS A 87 16.96 -10.65 4.69
C HIS A 87 16.42 -9.37 5.34
N ASN A 88 16.70 -8.22 4.73
CA ASN A 88 16.30 -6.92 5.29
C ASN A 88 14.95 -6.39 4.82
N ASN A 89 14.25 -7.13 3.94
CA ASN A 89 12.99 -6.69 3.34
C ASN A 89 11.79 -7.25 4.11
N TYR A 90 11.59 -6.74 5.32
CA TYR A 90 10.46 -7.16 6.16
C TYR A 90 10.00 -5.98 7.02
N LEU A 91 8.83 -6.11 7.60
CA LEU A 91 8.28 -5.14 8.55
C LEU A 91 8.46 -5.66 9.97
N ASN A 92 8.77 -4.76 10.91
CA ASN A 92 8.82 -5.12 12.33
C ASN A 92 7.42 -5.50 12.83
N LYS A 93 7.31 -5.92 14.09
CA LYS A 93 6.03 -6.39 14.66
C LYS A 93 4.94 -5.32 14.59
N ASN A 94 5.24 -4.09 14.98
CA ASN A 94 4.25 -3.01 15.00
C ASN A 94 3.77 -2.66 13.59
N ASP A 95 4.68 -2.51 12.65
CA ASP A 95 4.36 -2.17 11.27
C ASP A 95 3.65 -3.33 10.57
N SER A 96 3.99 -4.57 10.92
CA SER A 96 3.30 -5.75 10.42
C SER A 96 1.85 -5.78 10.89
N PHE A 97 1.60 -5.50 12.17
CA PHE A 97 0.25 -5.41 12.70
C PHE A 97 -0.55 -4.32 11.98
N THR A 98 0.03 -3.12 11.86
CA THR A 98 -0.61 -2.00 11.16
C THR A 98 -0.95 -2.37 9.71
N THR A 99 -0.02 -3.01 9.02
CA THR A 99 -0.23 -3.45 7.64
C THR A 99 -1.38 -4.45 7.54
N SER A 100 -1.45 -5.41 8.47
CA SER A 100 -2.57 -6.35 8.52
C SER A 100 -3.90 -5.62 8.69
N GLN A 101 -3.96 -4.64 9.61
CA GLN A 101 -5.18 -3.87 9.82
C GLN A 101 -5.58 -3.06 8.56
N LEU A 102 -4.59 -2.47 7.90
CA LEU A 102 -4.83 -1.74 6.65
C LEU A 102 -5.31 -2.66 5.52
N LEU A 103 -4.79 -3.89 5.46
CA LEU A 103 -5.23 -4.89 4.48
C LEU A 103 -6.69 -5.30 4.71
N LYS A 104 -7.16 -5.26 5.97
CA LYS A 104 -8.55 -5.57 6.31
C LYS A 104 -9.50 -4.44 5.95
N ALA A 105 -9.02 -3.21 5.83
CA ALA A 105 -9.84 -2.09 5.42
C ALA A 105 -10.20 -2.25 3.94
N MET A 106 -11.48 -2.42 3.65
CA MET A 106 -11.98 -2.66 2.30
C MET A 106 -12.50 -1.39 1.63
N HIS A 107 -12.63 -0.30 2.39
CA HIS A 107 -13.20 0.95 1.91
C HIS A 107 -12.39 2.13 2.46
N PRO A 108 -12.09 3.16 1.61
CA PRO A 108 -11.25 4.28 2.07
C PRO A 108 -11.76 5.02 3.31
N ARG A 109 -13.08 5.09 3.54
CA ARG A 109 -13.61 5.78 4.72
C ARG A 109 -13.21 5.09 6.03
N GLU A 110 -12.90 3.79 6.00
CA GLU A 110 -12.44 3.07 7.20
C GLU A 110 -11.08 3.57 7.66
N LEU A 111 -10.36 4.27 6.79
CA LEU A 111 -9.02 4.80 7.10
C LEU A 111 -9.04 5.92 8.15
N GLU A 112 -10.21 6.50 8.43
CA GLU A 112 -10.35 7.52 9.48
C GLU A 112 -10.11 6.95 10.87
N HIS A 113 -10.18 5.64 11.03
CA HIS A 113 -9.95 4.96 12.31
C HIS A 113 -8.46 4.67 12.57
N PHE A 114 -7.59 4.97 11.62
CA PHE A 114 -6.15 4.72 11.76
C PHE A 114 -5.43 5.98 12.24
N ASN A 115 -4.90 5.94 13.45
CA ASN A 115 -4.18 7.07 14.06
C ASN A 115 -2.67 6.92 13.81
N LEU A 116 -2.26 7.14 12.57
CA LEU A 116 -0.86 7.05 12.17
C LEU A 116 -0.26 8.44 12.08
N ASN A 117 0.96 8.60 12.60
CA ASN A 117 1.66 9.86 12.45
C ASN A 117 2.35 9.92 11.08
N LYS A 118 2.82 11.11 10.72
CA LYS A 118 3.48 11.37 9.42
C LYS A 118 4.68 10.46 9.20
N GLU A 119 5.47 10.24 10.24
CA GLU A 119 6.69 9.45 10.16
C GLU A 119 6.39 7.98 9.88
N THR A 120 5.39 7.43 10.57
CA THR A 120 4.96 6.04 10.33
C THR A 120 4.41 5.87 8.92
N ARG A 121 3.59 6.81 8.45
CA ARG A 121 3.07 6.76 7.07
C ARG A 121 4.19 6.77 6.05
N ARG A 122 5.18 7.64 6.24
CA ARG A 122 6.33 7.74 5.33
C ARG A 122 7.12 6.42 5.31
N LEU A 123 7.40 5.88 6.49
CA LEU A 123 8.14 4.63 6.60
C LEU A 123 7.43 3.48 5.89
N LEU A 124 6.12 3.34 6.14
CA LEU A 124 5.32 2.28 5.52
C LEU A 124 5.26 2.44 4.00
N LEU A 125 5.09 3.66 3.50
CA LEU A 125 5.08 3.89 2.05
C LEU A 125 6.39 3.47 1.39
N HIS A 126 7.53 3.77 2.02
CA HIS A 126 8.83 3.33 1.51
C HIS A 126 8.96 1.81 1.52
N LYS A 127 8.47 1.16 2.56
CA LYS A 127 8.45 -0.30 2.62
C LYS A 127 7.57 -0.91 1.54
N TYR A 128 6.41 -0.32 1.30
CA TYR A 128 5.51 -0.78 0.23
C TYR A 128 6.12 -0.54 -1.16
N GLU A 129 6.84 0.58 -1.34
CA GLU A 129 7.60 0.82 -2.57
C GLU A 129 8.63 -0.29 -2.80
N THR A 130 9.33 -0.71 -1.75
CA THR A 130 10.28 -1.83 -1.81
C THR A 130 9.59 -3.13 -2.25
N TYR A 131 8.39 -3.39 -1.72
CA TYR A 131 7.60 -4.53 -2.14
C TYR A 131 7.32 -4.53 -3.65
N TYR A 132 6.87 -3.38 -4.17
CA TYR A 132 6.63 -3.22 -5.61
C TYR A 132 7.90 -3.43 -6.41
N GLY A 133 9.01 -2.83 -5.96
CA GLY A 133 10.30 -2.97 -6.65
C GLY A 133 10.81 -4.39 -6.70
N TYR A 134 10.48 -5.19 -5.70
CA TYR A 134 10.84 -6.60 -5.67
C TYR A 134 10.00 -7.44 -6.65
N HIS A 135 8.72 -7.08 -6.82
CA HIS A 135 7.78 -7.90 -7.59
C HIS A 135 7.56 -7.44 -9.02
N ILE A 136 7.90 -6.20 -9.36
CA ILE A 136 7.74 -5.64 -10.70
C ILE A 136 9.10 -5.31 -11.30
N GLN A 137 9.39 -5.93 -12.44
CA GLN A 137 10.63 -5.68 -13.17
C GLN A 137 10.69 -4.22 -13.64
N ASP A 138 11.85 -3.58 -13.46
CA ASP A 138 12.09 -2.20 -13.89
C ASP A 138 11.18 -1.17 -13.21
N PHE A 139 10.73 -1.46 -11.98
CA PHE A 139 9.84 -0.56 -11.25
C PHE A 139 10.52 0.80 -10.97
N GLY A 140 11.77 0.77 -10.53
CA GLY A 140 12.50 1.98 -10.14
C GLY A 140 11.97 2.57 -8.85
N GLN A 141 11.90 3.90 -8.80
CA GLN A 141 11.42 4.64 -7.64
C GLN A 141 10.22 5.50 -8.00
N LEU A 142 9.38 5.77 -6.99
CA LEU A 142 8.21 6.64 -7.15
C LEU A 142 8.64 8.10 -6.94
N LYS A 143 8.51 8.91 -7.98
CA LYS A 143 8.89 10.33 -7.93
C LYS A 143 7.97 11.12 -7.02
N THR A 144 6.68 10.76 -7.00
CA THR A 144 5.68 11.44 -6.17
C THR A 144 5.85 11.16 -4.68
N LEU A 145 6.56 10.09 -4.32
CA LEU A 145 6.74 9.71 -2.92
C LEU A 145 7.51 10.77 -2.12
N VAL A 146 8.48 11.41 -2.74
CA VAL A 146 9.25 12.49 -2.12
C VAL A 146 8.34 13.66 -1.78
N VAL A 147 7.53 14.09 -2.75
CA VAL A 147 6.58 15.20 -2.56
C VAL A 147 5.55 14.85 -1.50
N LEU A 148 5.05 13.61 -1.51
CA LEU A 148 4.06 13.13 -0.55
C LEU A 148 4.62 13.18 0.87
N GLY A 149 5.89 12.83 1.07
CA GLY A 149 6.55 12.86 2.36
C GLY A 149 6.66 14.26 2.94
N GLU A 150 6.66 15.30 2.10
CA GLU A 150 6.70 16.68 2.55
C GLU A 150 5.33 17.21 2.95
N VAL A 151 4.26 16.68 2.34
CA VAL A 151 2.88 17.18 2.51
C VAL A 151 2.13 16.44 3.60
N LEU A 152 2.34 15.17 3.73
CA LEU A 152 1.68 14.34 4.73
C LEU A 152 2.50 14.29 6.01
#